data_0ab364c2e1a1f7d34b114207fece8787
#
_entry.id   0ab364c2e1a1f7d34b114207fece8787
#
_cell.length_a   1.000
_cell.length_b   1.000
_cell.length_c   1.000
_cell.angle_alpha   90.00
_cell.angle_beta   90.00
_cell.angle_gamma   90.00
#
_symmetry.space_group_name_H-M   'P 1'
#
loop_
_entity.id
_entity.type
_entity.pdbx_description
1 polymer ?
#
loop_
_entity_poly.entity_id
_entity_poly.type
_entity_poly.pdbx_seq_one_letter_code
_entity_poly.pdbx_strand_id
1 'polypeptide(L)'
;MATQKELDKTYMDMAIAMSRLSKGIRAKVGAVAVTKNGVVVVGVNGLPKPLGNELEDKTYTIISKFGENAKLVCDGLKSKNTVIHAETNLLVKCAREGVSMIDSTVYTTLSCCEHCASMLASVGVKRVVYLDEYRCTKGIDVLKQCNIEVEKFNG
;
A
#
# COMPACT_ATOMS: atom_id res chain seq x y z
N MET A 1 -1.36 30.90 0.53
CA MET A 1 -1.69 29.50 0.94
C MET A 1 -1.45 28.57 -0.24
N ALA A 2 -0.99 27.36 0.02
CA ALA A 2 -0.80 26.36 -1.03
C ALA A 2 -2.16 25.94 -1.63
N THR A 3 -2.17 25.74 -2.94
CA THR A 3 -3.32 25.20 -3.66
C THR A 3 -3.45 23.69 -3.39
N GLN A 4 -4.65 23.13 -3.63
CA GLN A 4 -4.85 21.68 -3.49
C GLN A 4 -3.87 20.88 -4.37
N LYS A 5 -3.60 21.36 -5.58
CA LYS A 5 -2.64 20.72 -6.49
C LYS A 5 -1.21 20.71 -5.93
N GLU A 6 -0.76 21.78 -5.31
CA GLU A 6 0.56 21.85 -4.66
C GLU A 6 0.63 20.93 -3.43
N LEU A 7 -0.44 20.84 -2.65
CA LEU A 7 -0.54 19.91 -1.53
C LEU A 7 -0.51 18.46 -2.01
N ASP A 8 -1.30 18.12 -3.02
CA ASP A 8 -1.34 16.77 -3.60
C ASP A 8 0.02 16.35 -4.13
N LYS A 9 0.73 17.25 -4.83
CA LYS A 9 2.10 17.00 -5.29
C LYS A 9 3.04 16.75 -4.12
N THR A 10 3.02 17.60 -3.12
CA THR A 10 3.91 17.50 -1.96
C THR A 10 3.70 16.19 -1.20
N TYR A 11 2.46 15.81 -0.91
CA TYR A 11 2.17 14.58 -0.19
C TYR A 11 2.40 13.32 -1.03
N MET A 12 2.19 13.39 -2.35
CA MET A 12 2.56 12.29 -3.22
C MET A 12 4.08 12.12 -3.31
N ASP A 13 4.85 13.21 -3.39
CA ASP A 13 6.33 13.16 -3.33
C ASP A 13 6.81 12.53 -2.01
N MET A 14 6.15 12.83 -0.88
CA MET A 14 6.41 12.15 0.39
C MET A 14 6.10 10.65 0.34
N ALA A 15 4.98 10.24 -0.25
CA ALA A 15 4.63 8.83 -0.42
C ALA A 15 5.66 8.10 -1.28
N ILE A 16 6.13 8.72 -2.37
CA ILE A 16 7.19 8.20 -3.23
C ILE A 16 8.50 8.06 -2.44
N ALA A 17 8.88 9.07 -1.66
CA ALA A 17 10.07 9.01 -0.82
C ALA A 17 9.98 7.87 0.20
N MET A 18 8.81 7.69 0.84
CA MET A 18 8.57 6.61 1.79
C MET A 18 8.64 5.24 1.13
N SER A 19 8.16 5.07 -0.10
CA SER A 19 8.20 3.79 -0.81
C SER A 19 9.62 3.24 -0.96
N ARG A 20 10.63 4.10 -1.05
CA ARG A 20 12.05 3.72 -1.17
C ARG A 20 12.58 3.01 0.08
N LEU A 21 11.94 3.17 1.23
CA LEU A 21 12.29 2.50 2.47
C LEU A 21 11.80 1.04 2.52
N SER A 22 10.89 0.66 1.62
CA SER A 22 10.42 -0.72 1.53
C SER A 22 11.56 -1.66 1.14
N LYS A 23 11.58 -2.83 1.77
CA LYS A 23 12.49 -3.94 1.45
C LYS A 23 11.90 -4.93 0.45
N GLY A 24 10.66 -4.69 -0.01
CA GLY A 24 10.00 -5.50 -1.02
C GLY A 24 10.79 -5.54 -2.33
N ILE A 25 10.85 -6.70 -2.96
CA ILE A 25 11.45 -6.92 -4.28
C ILE A 25 10.37 -6.74 -5.36
N ARG A 26 9.17 -7.31 -5.12
CA ARG A 26 8.05 -7.27 -6.08
C ARG A 26 7.40 -5.90 -6.17
N ALA A 27 7.23 -5.24 -5.04
CA ALA A 27 6.64 -3.91 -4.97
C ALA A 27 7.18 -3.13 -3.77
N LYS A 28 7.43 -1.85 -3.99
CA LYS A 28 7.79 -0.88 -2.96
C LYS A 28 6.68 0.16 -2.92
N VAL A 29 5.88 0.12 -1.86
CA VAL A 29 4.70 0.98 -1.71
C VAL A 29 4.89 1.90 -0.51
N GLY A 30 4.59 3.17 -0.71
CA GLY A 30 4.53 4.19 0.33
C GLY A 30 3.13 4.80 0.38
N ALA A 31 2.67 5.12 1.58
CA ALA A 31 1.42 5.80 1.82
C ALA A 31 1.60 6.95 2.80
N VAL A 32 0.86 8.02 2.59
CA VAL A 32 0.83 9.20 3.47
C VAL A 32 -0.64 9.54 3.74
N ALA A 33 -1.01 9.68 4.98
CA ALA A 33 -2.30 10.22 5.36
C ALA A 33 -2.14 11.62 5.91
N VAL A 34 -3.06 12.49 5.54
CA VAL A 34 -3.17 13.85 6.08
C VAL A 34 -4.54 13.96 6.72
N THR A 35 -4.58 14.11 8.04
CA THR A 35 -5.84 14.25 8.77
C THR A 35 -6.47 15.63 8.51
N LYS A 36 -7.75 15.80 8.82
CA LYS A 36 -8.43 17.10 8.72
C LYS A 36 -7.75 18.21 9.55
N ASN A 37 -7.01 17.84 10.58
CA ASN A 37 -6.29 18.78 11.46
C ASN A 37 -4.80 18.92 11.06
N GLY A 38 -4.39 18.39 9.91
CA GLY A 38 -3.03 18.54 9.37
C GLY A 38 -1.98 17.59 9.95
N VAL A 39 -2.37 16.59 10.74
CA VAL A 39 -1.43 15.56 11.20
C VAL A 39 -1.08 14.65 10.02
N VAL A 40 0.22 14.45 9.80
CA VAL A 40 0.74 13.60 8.74
C VAL A 40 1.22 12.27 9.31
N VAL A 41 0.71 11.17 8.79
CA VAL A 41 1.11 9.82 9.15
C VAL A 41 1.59 9.09 7.91
N VAL A 42 2.67 8.33 8.02
CA VAL A 42 3.31 7.65 6.88
C VAL A 42 3.30 6.14 7.07
N GLY A 43 3.14 5.40 5.97
CA GLY A 43 3.19 3.95 5.92
C GLY A 43 4.08 3.45 4.79
N VAL A 44 4.66 2.27 4.99
CA VAL A 44 5.48 1.55 4.00
C VAL A 44 5.11 0.08 4.09
N ASN A 45 5.03 -0.61 2.96
CA ASN A 45 4.81 -2.06 3.01
C ASN A 45 6.02 -2.77 3.61
N GLY A 46 5.76 -3.74 4.48
CA GLY A 46 6.81 -4.41 5.22
C GLY A 46 6.30 -5.50 6.14
N LEU A 47 7.21 -6.07 6.90
CA LEU A 47 6.91 -7.03 7.95
C LEU A 47 6.95 -6.37 9.33
N PRO A 48 6.23 -6.91 10.33
CA PRO A 48 6.50 -6.60 11.73
C PRO A 48 7.98 -6.83 12.06
N LYS A 49 8.60 -5.93 12.81
CA LYS A 49 10.06 -5.97 13.11
C LYS A 49 10.60 -7.35 13.51
N PRO A 50 9.94 -8.14 14.37
CA PRO A 50 10.45 -9.46 14.75
C PRO A 50 10.53 -10.48 13.60
N LEU A 51 9.82 -10.25 12.50
CA LEU A 51 9.78 -11.16 11.34
C LEU A 51 10.86 -10.85 10.29
N GLY A 52 11.69 -9.82 10.53
CA GLY A 52 12.79 -9.45 9.64
C GLY A 52 12.35 -8.60 8.43
N ASN A 53 13.13 -8.66 7.36
CA ASN A 53 12.97 -7.79 6.18
C ASN A 53 12.78 -8.54 4.86
N GLU A 54 12.67 -9.86 4.90
CA GLU A 54 12.43 -10.67 3.69
C GLU A 54 10.92 -10.78 3.45
N LEU A 55 10.39 -9.94 2.56
CA LEU A 55 8.96 -9.83 2.29
C LEU A 55 8.44 -10.92 1.35
N GLU A 56 9.31 -11.56 0.59
CA GLU A 56 8.92 -12.55 -0.43
C GLU A 56 9.56 -13.92 -0.15
N ASP A 57 8.82 -14.95 -0.50
CA ASP A 57 9.30 -16.32 -0.61
C ASP A 57 9.57 -16.67 -2.07
N LYS A 58 10.59 -17.48 -2.32
CA LYS A 58 10.83 -18.04 -3.65
C LYS A 58 9.79 -19.10 -3.96
N THR A 59 9.22 -19.03 -5.15
CA THR A 59 8.37 -20.09 -5.70
C THR A 59 9.15 -21.00 -6.60
N TYR A 60 8.82 -22.29 -6.61
CA TYR A 60 9.52 -23.32 -7.35
C TYR A 60 8.52 -24.17 -8.11
N THR A 61 8.85 -24.45 -9.38
CA THR A 61 8.13 -25.45 -10.19
C THR A 61 8.96 -26.73 -10.28
N ILE A 62 8.28 -27.86 -10.12
CA ILE A 62 8.89 -29.17 -10.34
C ILE A 62 8.83 -29.46 -11.84
N ILE A 63 9.99 -29.52 -12.48
CA ILE A 63 10.10 -30.00 -13.85
C ILE A 63 10.50 -31.47 -13.80
N SER A 64 9.57 -32.38 -14.09
CA SER A 64 9.86 -33.80 -14.30
C SER A 64 9.83 -34.10 -15.81
N LYS A 65 10.92 -34.59 -16.35
CA LYS A 65 10.94 -35.32 -17.60
C LYS A 65 10.74 -36.81 -17.28
N PHE A 66 9.98 -37.51 -18.09
CA PHE A 66 9.77 -38.95 -17.94
C PHE A 66 11.14 -39.67 -17.76
N GLY A 67 11.31 -40.36 -16.61
CA GLY A 67 12.49 -41.18 -16.33
C GLY A 67 13.70 -40.47 -15.70
N GLU A 68 13.61 -39.17 -15.37
CA GLU A 68 14.67 -38.43 -14.68
C GLU A 68 14.24 -37.94 -13.31
N ASN A 69 15.22 -37.70 -12.42
CA ASN A 69 14.95 -37.11 -11.11
C ASN A 69 14.28 -35.77 -11.26
N ALA A 70 13.24 -35.52 -10.48
CA ALA A 70 12.52 -34.26 -10.44
C ALA A 70 13.48 -33.10 -10.13
N LYS A 71 13.50 -32.08 -10.96
CA LYS A 71 14.32 -30.87 -10.77
C LYS A 71 13.42 -29.72 -10.30
N LEU A 72 13.79 -29.14 -9.17
CA LEU A 72 13.19 -27.90 -8.68
C LEU A 72 13.83 -26.70 -9.37
N VAL A 73 13.01 -25.88 -10.02
CA VAL A 73 13.44 -24.63 -10.66
C VAL A 73 12.72 -23.47 -9.99
N CYS A 74 13.48 -22.48 -9.54
CA CYS A 74 12.91 -21.24 -9.03
C CYS A 74 12.22 -20.48 -10.18
N ASP A 75 10.91 -20.29 -10.10
CA ASP A 75 10.08 -19.70 -11.15
C ASP A 75 9.51 -18.33 -10.77
N GLY A 76 9.75 -17.85 -9.55
CA GLY A 76 9.27 -16.55 -9.14
C GLY A 76 9.41 -16.23 -7.66
N LEU A 77 8.72 -15.14 -7.30
CA LEU A 77 8.61 -14.64 -5.94
C LEU A 77 7.12 -14.47 -5.57
N LYS A 78 6.78 -14.84 -4.35
CA LYS A 78 5.45 -14.62 -3.77
C LYS A 78 5.60 -13.83 -2.47
N SER A 79 4.80 -12.78 -2.31
CA SER A 79 4.75 -12.04 -1.04
C SER A 79 4.26 -12.95 0.09
N LYS A 80 4.92 -12.87 1.24
CA LYS A 80 4.48 -13.58 2.46
C LYS A 80 3.11 -13.06 2.89
N ASN A 81 2.26 -13.93 3.42
CA ASN A 81 0.94 -13.54 3.93
C ASN A 81 1.02 -12.58 5.13
N THR A 82 2.16 -12.52 5.80
CA THR A 82 2.44 -11.63 6.93
C THR A 82 2.91 -10.24 6.53
N VAL A 83 3.07 -9.97 5.23
CA VAL A 83 3.39 -8.62 4.74
C VAL A 83 2.22 -7.69 5.00
N ILE A 84 2.50 -6.58 5.67
CA ILE A 84 1.55 -5.50 5.92
C ILE A 84 1.68 -4.50 4.77
N HIS A 85 0.56 -4.18 4.10
CA HIS A 85 0.54 -3.17 3.06
C HIS A 85 0.80 -1.76 3.64
N ALA A 86 1.25 -0.83 2.82
CA ALA A 86 1.59 0.52 3.26
C ALA A 86 0.41 1.24 3.92
N GLU A 87 -0.79 1.10 3.36
CA GLU A 87 -2.03 1.66 3.89
C GLU A 87 -2.38 1.05 5.25
N THR A 88 -2.29 -0.28 5.39
CA THR A 88 -2.52 -0.95 6.66
C THR A 88 -1.49 -0.55 7.71
N ASN A 89 -0.22 -0.45 7.34
CA ASN A 89 0.84 0.00 8.24
C ASN A 89 0.55 1.43 8.76
N LEU A 90 0.11 2.31 7.88
CA LEU A 90 -0.34 3.65 8.24
C LEU A 90 -1.50 3.62 9.24
N LEU A 91 -2.54 2.81 8.99
CA LEU A 91 -3.69 2.67 9.88
C LEU A 91 -3.31 2.09 11.25
N VAL A 92 -2.42 1.10 11.29
CA VAL A 92 -1.90 0.53 12.53
C VAL A 92 -1.17 1.58 13.36
N LYS A 93 -0.38 2.46 12.73
CA LYS A 93 0.25 3.60 13.42
C LYS A 93 -0.79 4.57 13.97
N CYS A 94 -1.80 4.92 13.18
CA CYS A 94 -2.89 5.78 13.65
C CYS A 94 -3.61 5.18 14.86
N ALA A 95 -3.91 3.87 14.82
CA ALA A 95 -4.55 3.18 15.94
C ALA A 95 -3.67 3.19 17.21
N ARG A 96 -2.36 2.94 17.06
CA ARG A 96 -1.42 2.94 18.18
C ARG A 96 -1.25 4.32 18.81
N GLU A 97 -1.20 5.37 18.01
CA GLU A 97 -0.94 6.75 18.48
C GLU A 97 -2.23 7.55 18.75
N GLY A 98 -3.40 6.94 18.59
CA GLY A 98 -4.69 7.62 18.80
C GLY A 98 -4.99 8.70 17.78
N VAL A 99 -4.55 8.54 16.53
CA VAL A 99 -4.80 9.51 15.45
C VAL A 99 -6.07 9.13 14.70
N SER A 100 -7.06 10.03 14.70
CA SER A 100 -8.31 9.83 13.95
C SER A 100 -8.09 10.02 12.45
N MET A 101 -8.64 9.09 11.67
CA MET A 101 -8.61 9.14 10.19
C MET A 101 -9.89 9.72 9.58
N ILE A 102 -10.86 10.14 10.41
CA ILE A 102 -12.11 10.73 9.92
C ILE A 102 -11.79 11.98 9.10
N ASP A 103 -12.37 12.06 7.90
CA ASP A 103 -12.19 13.16 6.94
C ASP A 103 -10.75 13.37 6.46
N SER A 104 -9.90 12.35 6.58
CA SER A 104 -8.51 12.40 6.10
C SER A 104 -8.41 12.18 4.58
N THR A 105 -7.29 12.61 4.01
CA THR A 105 -6.85 12.26 2.65
C THR A 105 -5.68 11.31 2.72
N VAL A 106 -5.71 10.24 1.94
CA VAL A 106 -4.62 9.27 1.83
C VAL A 106 -4.00 9.34 0.44
N TYR A 107 -2.69 9.46 0.40
CA TYR A 107 -1.85 9.41 -0.81
C TYR A 107 -1.09 8.10 -0.82
N THR A 108 -1.14 7.36 -1.90
CA THR A 108 -0.44 6.07 -2.03
C THR A 108 0.21 5.93 -3.38
N THR A 109 1.40 5.36 -3.42
CA THR A 109 2.14 5.17 -4.69
C THR A 109 1.53 4.09 -5.57
N LEU A 110 0.73 3.19 -4.99
CA LEU A 110 0.01 2.13 -5.70
C LEU A 110 -1.43 2.09 -5.21
N SER A 111 -2.42 2.01 -6.11
CA SER A 111 -3.82 1.93 -5.71
C SER A 111 -4.05 0.74 -4.78
N CYS A 112 -4.88 0.93 -3.76
CA CYS A 112 -5.06 -0.06 -2.70
C CYS A 112 -5.81 -1.32 -3.18
N CYS A 113 -5.52 -2.45 -2.55
CA CYS A 113 -6.30 -3.67 -2.72
C CYS A 113 -7.67 -3.56 -2.01
N GLU A 114 -8.57 -4.52 -2.26
CA GLU A 114 -9.92 -4.55 -1.67
C GLU A 114 -9.91 -4.49 -0.14
N HIS A 115 -8.99 -5.21 0.51
CA HIS A 115 -8.88 -5.22 1.97
C HIS A 115 -8.45 -3.86 2.54
N CYS A 116 -7.42 -3.24 1.94
CA CYS A 116 -7.00 -1.90 2.35
C CYS A 116 -8.09 -0.87 2.09
N ALA A 117 -8.80 -0.95 0.95
CA ALA A 117 -9.92 -0.08 0.62
C ALA A 117 -11.04 -0.16 1.67
N SER A 118 -11.42 -1.38 2.07
CA SER A 118 -12.44 -1.61 3.09
C SER A 118 -12.04 -1.03 4.44
N MET A 119 -10.75 -1.16 4.82
CA MET A 119 -10.26 -0.58 6.08
C MET A 119 -10.23 0.95 6.03
N LEU A 120 -9.76 1.54 4.90
CA LEU A 120 -9.75 3.00 4.72
C LEU A 120 -11.17 3.58 4.79
N ALA A 121 -12.13 2.90 4.17
CA ALA A 121 -13.55 3.29 4.24
C ALA A 121 -14.08 3.21 5.69
N SER A 122 -13.76 2.14 6.40
CA SER A 122 -14.25 1.89 7.77
C SER A 122 -13.73 2.91 8.78
N VAL A 123 -12.53 3.46 8.59
CA VAL A 123 -11.96 4.47 9.49
C VAL A 123 -12.36 5.91 9.12
N GLY A 124 -13.17 6.09 8.08
CA GLY A 124 -13.73 7.38 7.69
C GLY A 124 -12.84 8.26 6.82
N VAL A 125 -11.96 7.65 6.01
CA VAL A 125 -11.20 8.40 5.00
C VAL A 125 -12.14 9.05 4.00
N LYS A 126 -11.88 10.31 3.65
CA LYS A 126 -12.71 11.08 2.72
C LYS A 126 -12.20 10.99 1.27
N ARG A 127 -10.91 10.97 1.07
CA ARG A 127 -10.27 11.03 -0.26
C ARG A 127 -9.04 10.13 -0.32
N VAL A 128 -8.87 9.46 -1.46
CA VAL A 128 -7.68 8.67 -1.77
C VAL A 128 -7.10 9.12 -3.11
N VAL A 129 -5.82 9.46 -3.12
CA VAL A 129 -5.05 9.82 -4.32
C VAL A 129 -3.98 8.77 -4.54
N TYR A 130 -3.92 8.17 -5.72
CA TYR A 130 -2.92 7.14 -6.04
C TYR A 130 -2.09 7.52 -7.27
N LEU A 131 -0.84 7.07 -7.30
CA LEU A 131 0.08 7.32 -8.42
C LEU A 131 -0.12 6.30 -9.53
N ASP A 132 0.09 5.02 -9.25
CA ASP A 132 -0.01 3.91 -10.18
C ASP A 132 -1.16 2.97 -9.83
N GLU A 133 -1.73 2.32 -10.85
CA GLU A 133 -2.78 1.33 -10.63
C GLU A 133 -2.20 -0.03 -10.21
N TYR A 134 -2.78 -0.61 -9.17
CA TYR A 134 -2.54 -2.00 -8.81
C TYR A 134 -3.13 -2.92 -9.88
N ARG A 135 -2.55 -4.11 -10.07
CA ARG A 135 -3.02 -5.13 -11.01
C ARG A 135 -4.52 -5.46 -10.93
N CYS A 136 -5.13 -5.23 -9.78
CA CYS A 136 -6.56 -5.42 -9.54
C CYS A 136 -7.16 -4.08 -9.09
N THR A 137 -8.11 -3.55 -9.86
CA THR A 137 -8.74 -2.25 -9.60
C THR A 137 -9.94 -2.32 -8.66
N LYS A 138 -10.30 -3.50 -8.16
CA LYS A 138 -11.46 -3.70 -7.27
C LYS A 138 -11.39 -2.85 -6.00
N GLY A 139 -10.20 -2.56 -5.49
CA GLY A 139 -10.05 -1.64 -4.35
C GLY A 139 -10.54 -0.24 -4.66
N ILE A 140 -10.31 0.25 -5.88
CA ILE A 140 -10.85 1.54 -6.36
C ILE A 140 -12.38 1.49 -6.38
N ASP A 141 -12.97 0.39 -6.86
CA ASP A 141 -14.42 0.20 -6.90
C ASP A 141 -15.04 0.20 -5.50
N VAL A 142 -14.39 -0.47 -4.53
CA VAL A 142 -14.82 -0.47 -3.11
C VAL A 142 -14.83 0.94 -2.55
N LEU A 143 -13.78 1.72 -2.76
CA LEU A 143 -13.72 3.11 -2.29
C LEU A 143 -14.85 3.95 -2.89
N LYS A 144 -15.10 3.84 -4.19
CA LYS A 144 -16.19 4.56 -4.88
C LYS A 144 -17.57 4.17 -4.36
N GLN A 145 -17.80 2.87 -4.13
CA GLN A 145 -19.06 2.37 -3.54
C GLN A 145 -19.30 2.89 -2.11
N CYS A 146 -18.21 3.18 -1.39
CA CYS A 146 -18.25 3.80 -0.07
C CYS A 146 -18.30 5.34 -0.10
N ASN A 147 -18.55 5.96 -1.26
CA ASN A 147 -18.59 7.41 -1.47
C ASN A 147 -17.28 8.14 -1.10
N ILE A 148 -16.16 7.46 -1.22
CA ILE A 148 -14.83 8.05 -1.05
C ILE A 148 -14.40 8.64 -2.39
N GLU A 149 -13.92 9.87 -2.38
CA GLU A 149 -13.31 10.51 -3.55
C GLU A 149 -12.00 9.79 -3.91
N VAL A 150 -11.91 9.30 -5.14
CA VAL A 150 -10.73 8.56 -5.62
C VAL A 150 -10.18 9.23 -6.87
N GLU A 151 -8.91 9.59 -6.83
CA GLU A 151 -8.24 10.27 -7.94
C GLU A 151 -6.91 9.61 -8.27
N LYS A 152 -6.61 9.53 -9.56
CA LYS A 152 -5.27 9.22 -10.05
C LYS A 152 -4.46 10.51 -10.08
N PHE A 153 -3.26 10.48 -9.48
CA PHE A 153 -2.35 11.61 -9.51
C PHE A 153 -1.76 11.79 -10.91
N ASN A 154 -1.86 12.99 -11.46
CA ASN A 154 -1.39 13.32 -12.83
C ASN A 154 -0.27 14.38 -12.85
N GLY A 155 0.45 14.54 -11.75
CA GLY A 155 1.58 15.47 -11.68
C GLY A 155 1.21 16.88 -11.25
#